data_78c71e051dde9c728d6d3aec408eae39
#
_entry.id   78c71e051dde9c728d6d3aec408eae39
#
_cell.length_a   1.000
_cell.length_b   1.000
_cell.length_c   1.000
_cell.angle_alpha   90.00
_cell.angle_beta   90.00
_cell.angle_gamma   90.00
#
_symmetry.space_group_name_H-M   'P 1'
#
loop_
_entity.id
_entity.type
_entity.pdbx_description
1 polymer ?
#
loop_
_entity_poly.entity_id
_entity_poly.type
_entity_poly.pdbx_seq_one_letter_code
_entity_poly.pdbx_strand_id
1 'polypeptide(L)'
;MQDLKEQFSTYFDTGDDKLDSVISLFDKKHLNKGQVFIRQGDICKDLAFVKQGIMRVSTVINGKEITQWIATKGYYITDLAAFITGGRSRWTITALNNTTIYSISKSDYEQIGKIIPDWNIKEKQFITHCFTILENRVLQFLSMTAEERYLHYFN
;
A
#
# COMPACT_ATOMS: atom_id res chain seq x y z
N MET A 1 4.51 -2.75 17.19
CA MET A 1 3.11 -2.37 16.85
C MET A 1 2.84 -0.87 17.00
N GLN A 2 3.64 -0.15 17.80
CA GLN A 2 3.50 1.33 17.92
C GLN A 2 3.72 2.02 16.55
N ASP A 3 4.72 1.59 15.80
CA ASP A 3 5.01 2.07 14.45
C ASP A 3 3.85 1.82 13.45
N LEU A 4 3.11 0.72 13.58
CA LEU A 4 1.93 0.47 12.76
C LEU A 4 0.78 1.43 13.12
N LYS A 5 0.60 1.75 14.40
CA LYS A 5 -0.39 2.74 14.83
C LYS A 5 -0.11 4.11 14.21
N GLU A 6 1.14 4.53 14.24
CA GLU A 6 1.57 5.80 13.64
C GLU A 6 1.33 5.81 12.13
N GLN A 7 1.69 4.74 11.44
CA GLN A 7 1.45 4.60 10.00
C GLN A 7 -0.04 4.59 9.66
N PHE A 8 -0.84 3.82 10.39
CA PHE A 8 -2.29 3.76 10.18
C PHE A 8 -2.94 5.12 10.41
N SER A 9 -2.55 5.84 11.47
CA SER A 9 -3.07 7.18 11.80
C SER A 9 -2.68 8.24 10.77
N THR A 10 -1.64 8.01 9.97
CA THR A 10 -1.29 8.90 8.86
C THR A 10 -2.35 8.87 7.75
N TYR A 11 -2.96 7.71 7.53
CA TYR A 11 -3.96 7.50 6.50
C TYR A 11 -5.40 7.58 7.00
N PHE A 12 -5.63 7.25 8.28
CA PHE A 12 -6.96 7.17 8.89
C PHE A 12 -6.99 7.95 10.19
N ASP A 13 -7.81 8.97 10.24
CA ASP A 13 -8.08 9.72 11.47
C ASP A 13 -9.06 8.92 12.35
N THR A 14 -8.52 8.18 13.29
CA THR A 14 -9.28 7.34 14.22
C THR A 14 -8.93 7.66 15.67
N GLY A 15 -9.93 7.59 16.57
CA GLY A 15 -9.68 7.71 17.99
C GLY A 15 -8.82 6.58 18.54
N ASP A 16 -7.95 6.89 19.51
CA ASP A 16 -6.95 5.95 20.05
C ASP A 16 -7.57 4.70 20.68
N ASP A 17 -8.76 4.78 21.27
CA ASP A 17 -9.44 3.70 21.99
C ASP A 17 -9.84 2.51 21.07
N LYS A 18 -10.06 2.77 19.78
CA LYS A 18 -10.44 1.74 18.80
C LYS A 18 -9.26 1.30 17.93
N LEU A 19 -8.20 2.05 17.93
CA LEU A 19 -7.03 1.81 17.10
C LEU A 19 -6.36 0.47 17.45
N ASP A 20 -6.26 0.12 18.73
CA ASP A 20 -5.69 -1.15 19.16
C ASP A 20 -6.45 -2.37 18.61
N SER A 21 -7.79 -2.30 18.57
CA SER A 21 -8.61 -3.36 18.00
C SER A 21 -8.40 -3.50 16.50
N VAL A 22 -8.24 -2.39 15.78
CA VAL A 22 -7.93 -2.41 14.34
C VAL A 22 -6.54 -2.95 14.08
N ILE A 23 -5.54 -2.51 14.85
CA ILE A 23 -4.15 -2.96 14.70
C ILE A 23 -4.02 -4.46 14.96
N SER A 24 -4.83 -5.03 15.85
CA SER A 24 -4.85 -6.49 16.12
C SER A 24 -5.25 -7.34 14.92
N LEU A 25 -5.88 -6.74 13.89
CA LEU A 25 -6.23 -7.41 12.64
C LEU A 25 -5.05 -7.58 11.67
N PHE A 26 -3.94 -6.92 11.95
CA PHE A 26 -2.75 -6.98 11.10
C PHE A 26 -1.78 -8.05 11.57
N ASP A 27 -1.21 -8.77 10.60
CA ASP A 27 -0.14 -9.73 10.79
C ASP A 27 1.21 -9.15 10.36
N LYS A 28 2.22 -9.37 11.18
CA LYS A 28 3.60 -9.05 10.82
C LYS A 28 4.18 -10.18 9.97
N LYS A 29 4.63 -9.85 8.76
CA LYS A 29 5.22 -10.81 7.82
C LYS A 29 6.63 -10.40 7.42
N HIS A 30 7.48 -11.39 7.21
CA HIS A 30 8.83 -11.21 6.67
C HIS A 30 8.88 -11.78 5.26
N LEU A 31 9.39 -11.00 4.33
CA LEU A 31 9.58 -11.36 2.94
C LEU A 31 11.09 -11.36 2.62
N ASN A 32 11.55 -12.43 2.01
CA ASN A 32 12.91 -12.48 1.50
C ASN A 32 13.02 -11.70 0.18
N LYS A 33 14.22 -11.24 -0.13
CA LYS A 33 14.50 -10.63 -1.44
C LYS A 33 13.97 -11.50 -2.58
N GLY A 34 13.20 -10.88 -3.49
CA GLY A 34 12.57 -11.54 -4.63
C GLY A 34 11.23 -12.20 -4.36
N GLN A 35 10.79 -12.29 -3.10
CA GLN A 35 9.51 -12.88 -2.76
C GLN A 35 8.35 -11.97 -3.20
N VAL A 36 7.36 -12.58 -3.84
CA VAL A 36 6.15 -11.90 -4.33
C VAL A 36 5.10 -11.86 -3.22
N PHE A 37 4.58 -10.67 -2.94
CA PHE A 37 3.47 -10.45 -2.01
C PHE A 37 2.11 -10.49 -2.72
N ILE A 38 1.99 -9.78 -3.84
CA ILE A 38 0.81 -9.78 -4.71
C ILE A 38 1.28 -10.07 -6.14
N ARG A 39 0.57 -10.94 -6.84
CA ARG A 39 0.90 -11.34 -8.21
C ARG A 39 -0.12 -10.80 -9.20
N GLN A 40 0.35 -10.20 -10.29
CA GLN A 40 -0.49 -9.79 -11.42
C GLN A 40 -1.37 -10.94 -11.90
N GLY A 41 -2.67 -10.69 -12.03
CA GLY A 41 -3.66 -11.65 -12.46
C GLY A 41 -4.36 -12.44 -11.36
N ASP A 42 -3.81 -12.47 -10.13
CA ASP A 42 -4.45 -13.09 -8.99
C ASP A 42 -5.49 -12.15 -8.36
N ILE A 43 -6.47 -12.71 -7.67
CA ILE A 43 -7.41 -11.93 -6.85
C ILE A 43 -6.61 -11.19 -5.77
N CYS A 44 -6.78 -9.88 -5.67
CA CYS A 44 -6.11 -9.06 -4.68
C CYS A 44 -6.80 -9.20 -3.31
N LYS A 45 -6.16 -9.94 -2.40
CA LYS A 45 -6.73 -10.30 -1.09
C LYS A 45 -6.07 -9.59 0.08
N ASP A 46 -4.98 -8.87 -0.14
CA ASP A 46 -4.16 -8.30 0.92
C ASP A 46 -3.82 -6.85 0.67
N LEU A 47 -3.74 -6.10 1.77
CA LEU A 47 -3.17 -4.78 1.86
C LEU A 47 -2.11 -4.81 2.95
N ALA A 48 -1.01 -4.09 2.78
CA ALA A 48 0.01 -4.02 3.82
C ALA A 48 0.65 -2.64 3.92
N PHE A 49 1.32 -2.41 5.04
CA PHE A 49 2.23 -1.28 5.25
C PHE A 49 3.66 -1.80 5.35
N VAL A 50 4.59 -1.12 4.71
CA VAL A 50 6.02 -1.45 4.80
C VAL A 50 6.56 -0.95 6.14
N LYS A 51 7.01 -1.86 6.98
CA LYS A 51 7.70 -1.54 8.23
C LYS A 51 9.17 -1.22 7.99
N GLN A 52 9.81 -2.05 7.18
CA GLN A 52 11.24 -1.97 6.85
C GLN A 52 11.49 -2.68 5.53
N GLY A 53 12.38 -2.14 4.72
CA GLY A 53 12.76 -2.72 3.44
C GLY A 53 12.18 -1.94 2.26
N ILE A 54 12.21 -2.58 1.09
CA ILE A 54 11.84 -1.96 -0.19
C ILE A 54 10.98 -2.92 -0.99
N MET A 55 9.82 -2.44 -1.42
CA MET A 55 8.89 -3.19 -2.26
C MET A 55 8.74 -2.51 -3.62
N ARG A 56 8.70 -3.31 -4.67
CA ARG A 56 8.51 -2.83 -6.05
C ARG A 56 7.11 -3.18 -6.53
N VAL A 57 6.39 -2.20 -7.05
CA VAL A 57 5.11 -2.37 -7.72
C VAL A 57 5.34 -2.30 -9.22
N SER A 58 5.10 -3.38 -9.92
CA SER A 58 5.37 -3.51 -11.35
C SER A 58 4.27 -4.26 -12.09
N THR A 59 4.27 -4.14 -13.41
CA THR A 59 3.40 -4.90 -14.31
C THR A 59 4.16 -5.30 -15.56
N VAL A 60 3.64 -6.29 -16.28
CA VAL A 60 4.16 -6.70 -17.59
C VAL A 60 3.12 -6.39 -18.66
N ILE A 61 3.51 -5.58 -19.65
CA ILE A 61 2.69 -5.23 -20.80
C ILE A 61 3.49 -5.54 -22.07
N ASN A 62 2.94 -6.41 -22.94
CA ASN A 62 3.60 -6.82 -24.19
C ASN A 62 5.03 -7.35 -23.97
N GLY A 63 5.24 -8.15 -22.92
CA GLY A 63 6.54 -8.71 -22.56
C GLY A 63 7.51 -7.72 -21.91
N LYS A 64 7.11 -6.47 -21.73
CA LYS A 64 7.92 -5.42 -21.10
C LYS A 64 7.50 -5.19 -19.65
N GLU A 65 8.46 -5.25 -18.75
CA GLU A 65 8.25 -4.96 -17.33
C GLU A 65 8.29 -3.45 -17.07
N ILE A 66 7.27 -2.94 -16.41
CA ILE A 66 7.11 -1.52 -16.09
C ILE A 66 6.98 -1.38 -14.58
N THR A 67 7.83 -0.56 -13.98
CA THR A 67 7.74 -0.21 -12.56
C THR A 67 6.86 1.01 -12.39
N GLN A 68 5.79 0.85 -11.60
CA GLN A 68 4.93 1.97 -11.22
C GLN A 68 5.49 2.70 -9.99
N TRP A 69 5.97 1.92 -9.01
CA TRP A 69 6.32 2.48 -7.70
C TRP A 69 7.36 1.64 -6.96
N ILE A 70 8.16 2.35 -6.17
CA ILE A 70 9.04 1.78 -5.17
C ILE A 70 8.54 2.25 -3.80
N ALA A 71 8.03 1.33 -3.00
CA ALA A 71 7.51 1.60 -1.66
C ALA A 71 8.55 1.31 -0.60
N THR A 72 8.74 2.25 0.30
CA THR A 72 9.64 2.16 1.46
C THR A 72 8.82 2.28 2.75
N LYS A 73 9.51 2.35 3.90
CA LYS A 73 8.86 2.46 5.21
C LYS A 73 7.75 3.51 5.23
N GLY A 74 6.59 3.14 5.75
CA GLY A 74 5.43 4.01 5.92
C GLY A 74 4.45 4.00 4.76
N TYR A 75 4.84 3.50 3.58
CA TYR A 75 3.92 3.39 2.46
C TYR A 75 3.05 2.13 2.56
N TYR A 76 1.79 2.26 2.13
CA TYR A 76 0.93 1.11 1.90
C TYR A 76 1.30 0.42 0.57
N ILE A 77 1.04 -0.86 0.48
CA ILE A 77 1.22 -1.67 -0.73
C ILE A 77 0.00 -2.55 -0.96
N THR A 78 -0.61 -2.40 -2.10
CA THR A 78 -1.69 -3.22 -2.65
C THR A 78 -1.99 -2.76 -4.08
N ASP A 79 -2.82 -3.50 -4.81
CA ASP A 79 -3.61 -2.93 -5.91
C ASP A 79 -4.93 -2.43 -5.31
N LEU A 80 -5.00 -1.15 -5.03
CA LEU A 80 -6.11 -0.57 -4.27
C LEU A 80 -7.47 -0.77 -4.96
N ALA A 81 -7.54 -0.56 -6.27
CA ALA A 81 -8.78 -0.75 -7.01
C ALA A 81 -9.23 -2.22 -6.95
N ALA A 82 -8.32 -3.16 -7.19
CA ALA A 82 -8.62 -4.58 -7.11
C ALA A 82 -8.95 -5.02 -5.69
N PHE A 83 -8.23 -4.51 -4.68
CA PHE A 83 -8.49 -4.82 -3.28
C PHE A 83 -9.89 -4.37 -2.83
N ILE A 84 -10.29 -3.15 -3.13
CA ILE A 84 -11.60 -2.61 -2.75
C ILE A 84 -12.74 -3.30 -3.50
N THR A 85 -12.58 -3.60 -4.78
CA THR A 85 -13.64 -4.19 -5.63
C THR A 85 -13.67 -5.71 -5.60
N GLY A 86 -12.68 -6.37 -5.02
CA GLY A 86 -12.55 -7.84 -5.05
C GLY A 86 -12.06 -8.40 -6.39
N GLY A 87 -11.42 -7.57 -7.19
CA GLY A 87 -10.94 -7.91 -8.53
C GLY A 87 -9.54 -8.53 -8.55
N ARG A 88 -9.06 -8.75 -9.78
CA ARG A 88 -7.71 -9.25 -10.03
C ARG A 88 -6.70 -8.12 -10.05
N SER A 89 -5.52 -8.36 -9.46
CA SER A 89 -4.45 -7.37 -9.45
C SER A 89 -3.88 -7.17 -10.86
N ARG A 90 -3.72 -5.92 -11.23
CA ARG A 90 -2.97 -5.49 -12.41
C ARG A 90 -1.46 -5.41 -12.13
N TRP A 91 -1.07 -5.42 -10.86
CA TRP A 91 0.29 -5.22 -10.39
C TRP A 91 0.85 -6.48 -9.73
N THR A 92 2.16 -6.67 -9.88
CA THR A 92 2.96 -7.57 -9.08
C THR A 92 3.74 -6.75 -8.05
N ILE A 93 3.69 -7.14 -6.78
CA ILE A 93 4.40 -6.45 -5.70
C ILE A 93 5.44 -7.41 -5.12
N THR A 94 6.71 -7.05 -5.26
CA THR A 94 7.86 -7.91 -4.97
C THR A 94 8.82 -7.22 -4.00
N ALA A 95 9.36 -7.97 -3.04
CA ALA A 95 10.41 -7.49 -2.15
C ALA A 95 11.75 -7.37 -2.90
N LEU A 96 12.36 -6.19 -2.90
CA LEU A 96 13.67 -5.94 -3.51
C LEU A 96 14.83 -6.28 -2.59
N ASN A 97 14.57 -6.36 -1.29
CA ASN A 97 15.49 -6.81 -0.25
C ASN A 97 14.70 -7.57 0.82
N ASN A 98 15.36 -7.97 1.91
CA ASN A 98 14.65 -8.55 3.06
C ASN A 98 13.75 -7.48 3.66
N THR A 99 12.45 -7.71 3.63
CA THR A 99 11.42 -6.73 3.95
C THR A 99 10.50 -7.25 5.04
N THR A 100 10.10 -6.36 5.94
CA THR A 100 9.07 -6.63 6.94
C THR A 100 7.85 -5.77 6.64
N ILE A 101 6.68 -6.37 6.62
CA ILE A 101 5.40 -5.71 6.40
C ILE A 101 4.41 -6.01 7.50
N TYR A 102 3.41 -5.14 7.66
CA TYR A 102 2.18 -5.41 8.39
C TYR A 102 1.05 -5.59 7.38
N SER A 103 0.50 -6.78 7.32
CA SER A 103 -0.50 -7.18 6.31
C SER A 103 -1.86 -7.40 6.94
N ILE A 104 -2.91 -6.98 6.25
CA ILE A 104 -4.31 -7.28 6.60
C ILE A 104 -4.99 -7.94 5.40
N SER A 105 -5.74 -9.01 5.66
CA SER A 105 -6.55 -9.66 4.63
C SER A 105 -7.78 -8.81 4.29
N LYS A 106 -8.36 -9.03 3.11
CA LYS A 106 -9.62 -8.39 2.70
C LYS A 106 -10.74 -8.66 3.69
N SER A 107 -10.86 -9.91 4.18
CA SER A 107 -11.88 -10.29 5.14
C SER A 107 -11.74 -9.58 6.48
N ASP A 108 -10.50 -9.43 6.98
CA ASP A 108 -10.24 -8.69 8.22
C ASP A 108 -10.40 -7.18 8.02
N TYR A 109 -9.99 -6.65 6.88
CA TYR A 109 -10.20 -5.26 6.53
C TYR A 109 -11.69 -4.89 6.56
N GLU A 110 -12.57 -5.77 6.09
CA GLU A 110 -14.02 -5.57 6.14
C GLU A 110 -14.58 -5.55 7.58
N GLN A 111 -13.87 -6.14 8.57
CA GLN A 111 -14.26 -6.05 9.98
C GLN A 111 -14.01 -4.67 10.59
N ILE A 112 -13.16 -3.85 10.00
CA ILE A 112 -12.85 -2.50 10.53
C ILE A 112 -14.13 -1.66 10.64
N GLY A 113 -15.05 -1.80 9.70
CA GLY A 113 -16.33 -1.10 9.72
C GLY A 113 -17.24 -1.44 10.90
N LYS A 114 -16.99 -2.57 11.57
CA LYS A 114 -17.70 -2.96 12.81
C LYS A 114 -17.05 -2.36 14.06
N ILE A 115 -15.79 -1.96 13.96
CA ILE A 115 -14.99 -1.42 15.07
C ILE A 115 -15.06 0.11 15.07
N ILE A 116 -14.88 0.73 13.90
CA ILE A 116 -14.81 2.18 13.74
C ILE A 116 -16.15 2.72 13.21
N PRO A 117 -16.86 3.56 13.98
CA PRO A 117 -17.99 4.33 13.45
C PRO A 117 -17.55 5.21 12.28
N ASP A 118 -18.45 5.42 11.35
CA ASP A 118 -18.17 6.25 10.16
C ASP A 118 -17.01 5.75 9.28
N TRP A 119 -16.75 4.43 9.32
CA TRP A 119 -15.67 3.83 8.53
C TRP A 119 -15.79 4.16 7.04
N ASN A 120 -17.00 4.20 6.49
CA ASN A 120 -17.21 4.54 5.07
C ASN A 120 -16.67 5.93 4.72
N ILE A 121 -16.79 6.90 5.62
CA ILE A 121 -16.26 8.25 5.43
C ILE A 121 -14.73 8.23 5.50
N LYS A 122 -14.18 7.53 6.48
CA LYS A 122 -12.72 7.40 6.67
C LYS A 122 -12.06 6.63 5.53
N GLU A 123 -12.68 5.57 5.06
CA GLU A 123 -12.22 4.82 3.89
C GLU A 123 -12.22 5.68 2.63
N LYS A 124 -13.27 6.48 2.42
CA LYS A 124 -13.32 7.43 1.30
C LYS A 124 -12.19 8.46 1.39
N GLN A 125 -11.90 8.98 2.56
CA GLN A 125 -10.76 9.90 2.79
C GLN A 125 -9.43 9.22 2.49
N PHE A 126 -9.25 7.97 2.90
CA PHE A 126 -8.06 7.18 2.58
C PHE A 126 -7.88 6.99 1.07
N ILE A 127 -8.92 6.57 0.37
CA ILE A 127 -8.90 6.40 -1.10
C ILE A 127 -8.59 7.72 -1.80
N THR A 128 -9.20 8.81 -1.35
CA THR A 128 -8.95 10.16 -1.88
C THR A 128 -7.49 10.58 -1.65
N HIS A 129 -6.94 10.30 -0.48
CA HIS A 129 -5.53 10.57 -0.19
C HIS A 129 -4.59 9.78 -1.11
N CYS A 130 -4.87 8.50 -1.33
CA CYS A 130 -4.12 7.66 -2.26
C CYS A 130 -4.22 8.19 -3.71
N PHE A 131 -5.39 8.64 -4.11
CA PHE A 131 -5.60 9.24 -5.43
C PHE A 131 -4.80 10.54 -5.58
N THR A 132 -4.77 11.39 -4.57
CA THR A 132 -3.98 12.62 -4.57
C THR A 132 -2.49 12.35 -4.69
N ILE A 133 -1.98 11.34 -4.00
CA ILE A 133 -0.58 10.91 -4.15
C ILE A 133 -0.29 10.50 -5.60
N LEU A 134 -1.19 9.74 -6.21
CA LEU A 134 -1.05 9.32 -7.61
C LEU A 134 -1.10 10.50 -8.57
N GLU A 135 -2.04 11.44 -8.37
CA GLU A 135 -2.13 12.66 -9.18
C GLU A 135 -0.85 13.50 -9.10
N ASN A 136 -0.32 13.68 -7.90
CA ASN A 136 0.93 14.42 -7.70
C ASN A 136 2.10 13.77 -8.43
N ARG A 137 2.16 12.45 -8.48
CA ARG A 137 3.18 11.73 -9.26
C ARG A 137 3.02 11.93 -10.75
N VAL A 138 1.79 11.85 -11.25
CA VAL A 138 1.50 12.12 -12.66
C VAL A 138 1.93 13.53 -13.01
N LEU A 139 1.60 14.51 -12.16
CA LEU A 139 2.01 15.90 -12.33
C LEU A 139 3.53 16.06 -12.36
N GLN A 140 4.24 15.45 -11.42
CA GLN A 140 5.71 15.46 -11.38
C GLN A 140 6.30 14.83 -12.64
N PHE A 141 5.74 13.70 -13.07
CA PHE A 141 6.18 13.01 -14.28
C PHE A 141 6.00 13.87 -15.54
N LEU A 142 4.92 14.63 -15.61
CA LEU A 142 4.63 15.52 -16.75
C LEU A 142 5.42 16.83 -16.72
N SER A 143 5.75 17.35 -15.53
CA SER A 143 6.36 18.68 -15.35
C SER A 143 7.87 18.67 -15.17
N MET A 144 8.46 17.54 -14.75
CA MET A 144 9.89 17.41 -14.48
C MET A 144 10.63 16.77 -15.65
N THR A 145 11.86 17.23 -15.89
CA THR A 145 12.81 16.52 -16.77
C THR A 145 13.18 15.15 -16.15
N ALA A 146 13.79 14.28 -16.94
CA ALA A 146 14.28 12.99 -16.47
C ALA A 146 15.30 13.13 -15.33
N GLU A 147 16.18 14.15 -15.42
CA GLU A 147 17.18 14.46 -14.42
C GLU A 147 16.55 14.96 -13.11
N GLU A 148 15.60 15.90 -13.21
CA GLU A 148 14.86 16.41 -12.04
C GLU A 148 14.09 15.31 -11.33
N ARG A 149 13.46 14.38 -12.08
CA ARG A 149 12.78 13.20 -11.49
C ARG A 149 13.76 12.30 -10.77
N TYR A 150 14.91 12.04 -11.34
CA TYR A 150 15.97 11.24 -10.72
C TYR A 150 16.41 11.84 -9.39
N LEU A 151 16.73 13.13 -9.38
CA LEU A 151 17.16 13.84 -8.17
C LEU A 151 16.08 13.88 -7.10
N HIS A 152 14.81 14.02 -7.49
CA HIS A 152 13.68 14.02 -6.55
C HIS A 152 13.47 12.66 -5.86
N TYR A 153 13.80 11.56 -6.54
CA TYR A 153 13.66 10.21 -6.00
C TYR A 153 14.76 9.85 -4.98
N PHE A 154 15.94 10.45 -5.09
CA PHE A 154 17.10 10.10 -4.29
C PHE A 154 17.50 11.14 -3.24
N ASN A 155 16.72 12.19 -3.10
CA ASN A 155 16.79 13.18 -2.02
C ASN A 155 15.55 13.06 -1.11
#